data_fe895fa94f45bffda23a5cb633b5a9dc
#
_entry.id   fe895fa94f45bffda23a5cb633b5a9dc
#
_cell.length_a   1.000
_cell.length_b   1.000
_cell.length_c   1.000
_cell.angle_alpha   90.00
_cell.angle_beta   90.00
_cell.angle_gamma   90.00
#
_symmetry.space_group_name_H-M   'P 1'
#
loop_
_entity.id
_entity.type
_entity.pdbx_description
1 polymer ?
#
loop_
_entity_poly.entity_id
_entity_poly.type
_entity_poly.pdbx_seq_one_letter_code
_entity_poly.pdbx_strand_id
1 'polypeptide(L)'
;MANVSLWQLGSYSKSTELIFNNKAGRNSAIADKGVATKVATVDTILCGMAAGYIKADVEGADMETLIGMQKTMENCKPKLNFSAYHRFEDIFRLALYIHSVNPDYKIFLRHHPYIPAWDTNLYCI
;
A
#
# COMPACT_ATOMS: atom_id res chain seq x y z
N MET A 1 19.15 -19.42 -4.15
CA MET A 1 19.00 -18.31 -3.19
C MET A 1 17.89 -17.39 -3.68
N ALA A 2 16.99 -17.00 -2.81
CA ALA A 2 16.04 -15.95 -3.16
C ALA A 2 16.80 -14.61 -3.29
N ASN A 3 16.64 -13.91 -4.41
CA ASN A 3 17.17 -12.55 -4.56
C ASN A 3 16.26 -11.62 -3.79
N VAL A 4 16.78 -11.03 -2.72
CA VAL A 4 16.08 -10.04 -1.89
C VAL A 4 16.78 -8.70 -2.03
N SER A 5 16.02 -7.66 -2.35
CA SER A 5 16.48 -6.28 -2.30
C SER A 5 15.75 -5.55 -1.17
N LEU A 6 16.48 -4.95 -0.25
CA LEU A 6 15.93 -4.18 0.86
C LEU A 6 16.09 -2.69 0.58
N TRP A 7 14.99 -1.96 0.67
CA TRP A 7 14.94 -0.51 0.50
C TRP A 7 14.44 0.15 1.78
N GLN A 8 15.24 1.04 2.34
CA GLN A 8 14.82 1.85 3.50
C GLN A 8 14.00 3.05 3.01
N LEU A 9 12.81 2.77 2.47
CA LEU A 9 11.90 3.74 1.89
C LEU A 9 10.46 3.42 2.31
N GLY A 10 9.65 4.43 2.53
CA GLY A 10 8.20 4.29 2.57
C GLY A 10 7.59 4.33 1.16
N SER A 11 6.48 3.66 0.94
CA SER A 11 5.71 3.79 -0.29
C SER A 11 4.71 4.94 -0.20
N TYR A 12 4.61 5.75 -1.26
CA TYR A 12 3.74 6.93 -1.30
C TYR A 12 3.38 7.31 -2.74
N SER A 13 2.53 8.34 -2.91
CA SER A 13 2.11 8.83 -4.23
C SER A 13 3.16 9.64 -4.98
N LYS A 14 4.20 10.08 -4.29
CA LYS A 14 5.31 10.87 -4.84
C LYS A 14 6.60 10.63 -4.06
N SER A 15 7.74 10.88 -4.71
CA SER A 15 9.05 10.84 -4.05
C SER A 15 9.27 12.13 -3.25
N THR A 16 9.40 12.00 -1.94
CA THR A 16 9.59 13.12 -0.99
C THR A 16 10.09 12.60 0.36
N GLU A 17 10.18 13.48 1.34
CA GLU A 17 10.36 13.09 2.75
C GLU A 17 9.08 13.37 3.52
N LEU A 18 8.70 12.44 4.38
CA LEU A 18 7.57 12.57 5.31
C LEU A 18 8.07 12.35 6.73
N ILE A 19 7.41 13.00 7.67
CA ILE A 19 7.69 12.84 9.10
C ILE A 19 6.73 11.79 9.66
N PHE A 20 7.30 10.75 10.27
CA PHE A 20 6.52 9.73 10.99
C PHE A 20 6.73 9.90 12.49
N ASN A 21 5.69 9.67 13.27
CA ASN A 21 5.81 9.71 14.71
C ASN A 21 6.73 8.60 15.23
N ASN A 22 7.41 8.85 16.37
CA ASN A 22 8.34 7.90 17.00
C ASN A 22 7.66 6.79 17.81
N LYS A 23 6.34 6.66 17.74
CA LYS A 23 5.62 5.62 18.45
C LYS A 23 5.85 4.30 17.72
N ALA A 24 6.76 3.50 18.27
CA ALA A 24 6.99 2.14 17.75
C ALA A 24 5.69 1.31 17.81
N GLY A 25 5.45 0.51 16.77
CA GLY A 25 4.31 -0.38 16.69
C GLY A 25 3.15 0.16 15.86
N ARG A 26 1.95 -0.32 16.16
CA ARG A 26 0.70 -0.12 15.38
C ARG A 26 0.20 1.31 15.21
N ASN A 27 0.87 2.28 15.82
CA ASN A 27 0.52 3.71 15.76
C ASN A 27 1.53 4.54 14.98
N SER A 28 2.37 3.93 14.16
CA SER A 28 3.24 4.66 13.23
C SER A 28 2.40 5.30 12.15
N ALA A 29 2.35 6.63 12.12
CA ALA A 29 1.59 7.39 11.13
C ALA A 29 2.35 8.65 10.75
N ILE A 30 1.97 9.24 9.61
CA ILE A 30 2.47 10.55 9.19
C ILE A 30 2.07 11.59 10.24
N ALA A 31 3.01 12.39 10.72
CA ALA A 31 2.83 13.35 11.81
C ALA A 31 3.65 14.61 11.59
N ASP A 32 3.35 15.65 12.37
CA ASP A 32 4.09 16.92 12.35
C ASP A 32 5.44 16.85 13.07
N LYS A 33 5.61 15.84 13.94
CA LYS A 33 6.85 15.63 14.72
C LYS A 33 7.23 14.15 14.73
N GLY A 34 8.50 13.86 14.46
CA GLY A 34 8.99 12.49 14.45
C GLY A 34 10.27 12.31 13.65
N VAL A 35 10.41 11.18 12.98
CA VAL A 35 11.56 10.84 12.15
C VAL A 35 11.26 11.14 10.69
N ALA A 36 12.12 11.91 10.05
CA ALA A 36 12.07 12.13 8.60
C ALA A 36 12.39 10.81 7.88
N THR A 37 11.48 10.37 7.03
CA THR A 37 11.60 9.13 6.26
C THR A 37 11.44 9.45 4.78
N LYS A 38 12.36 8.98 3.97
CA LYS A 38 12.24 9.08 2.51
C LYS A 38 11.12 8.16 2.03
N VAL A 39 10.32 8.68 1.11
CA VAL A 39 9.26 7.91 0.46
C VAL A 39 9.40 8.01 -1.05
N ALA A 40 8.94 6.97 -1.74
CA ALA A 40 8.95 6.90 -3.19
C ALA A 40 7.71 6.19 -3.70
N THR A 41 7.40 6.38 -4.99
CA THR A 41 6.33 5.61 -5.64
C THR A 41 6.82 4.20 -5.97
N VAL A 42 5.91 3.23 -5.93
CA VAL A 42 6.21 1.86 -6.38
C VAL A 42 6.63 1.85 -7.85
N ASP A 43 5.98 2.68 -8.68
CA ASP A 43 6.33 2.84 -10.09
C ASP A 43 7.79 3.27 -10.30
N THR A 44 8.29 4.18 -9.44
CA THR A 44 9.70 4.61 -9.48
C THR A 44 10.65 3.50 -9.02
N ILE A 45 10.30 2.79 -7.94
CA ILE A 45 11.13 1.70 -7.41
C ILE A 45 11.25 0.55 -8.41
N LEU A 46 10.15 0.17 -9.04
CA LEU A 46 10.12 -0.90 -10.03
C LEU A 46 10.78 -0.49 -11.35
N CYS A 47 10.78 0.80 -11.68
CA CYS A 47 11.40 1.34 -12.90
C CYS A 47 11.04 0.55 -14.18
N GLY A 48 9.76 0.20 -14.34
CA GLY A 48 9.24 -0.57 -15.47
C GLY A 48 9.38 -2.10 -15.34
N MET A 49 9.96 -2.61 -14.26
CA MET A 49 9.97 -4.04 -13.99
C MET A 49 8.56 -4.55 -13.66
N ALA A 50 8.22 -5.73 -14.18
CA ALA A 50 6.93 -6.35 -13.90
C ALA A 50 6.89 -6.86 -12.45
N ALA A 51 5.78 -6.57 -11.77
CA ALA A 51 5.47 -7.15 -10.46
C ALA A 51 4.37 -8.20 -10.60
N GLY A 52 4.54 -9.35 -9.96
CA GLY A 52 3.52 -10.41 -9.94
C GLY A 52 2.60 -10.33 -8.71
N TYR A 53 3.11 -9.80 -7.60
CA TYR A 53 2.38 -9.68 -6.35
C TYR A 53 2.89 -8.48 -5.54
N ILE A 54 1.97 -7.72 -4.97
CA ILE A 54 2.28 -6.59 -4.08
C ILE A 54 1.44 -6.70 -2.82
N LYS A 55 2.10 -6.67 -1.66
CA LYS A 55 1.45 -6.53 -0.35
C LYS A 55 1.78 -5.17 0.23
N ALA A 56 0.79 -4.47 0.75
CA ALA A 56 0.97 -3.22 1.47
C ALA A 56 0.22 -3.23 2.81
N ASP A 57 0.88 -2.71 3.82
CA ASP A 57 0.37 -2.48 5.16
C ASP A 57 1.13 -1.25 5.70
N VAL A 58 0.66 -0.07 5.33
CA VAL A 58 1.43 1.19 5.39
C VAL A 58 0.80 2.22 6.31
N GLU A 59 0.13 1.75 7.36
CA GLU A 59 -0.34 2.55 8.49
C GLU A 59 -1.13 3.82 8.06
N GLY A 60 -2.05 3.66 7.11
CA GLY A 60 -2.95 4.72 6.62
C GLY A 60 -2.45 5.48 5.40
N ALA A 61 -1.28 5.12 4.83
CA ALA A 61 -0.82 5.61 3.53
C ALA A 61 -1.20 4.68 2.36
N ASP A 62 -2.18 3.79 2.57
CA ASP A 62 -2.57 2.75 1.62
C ASP A 62 -3.08 3.35 0.29
N MET A 63 -3.91 4.39 0.35
CA MET A 63 -4.38 5.09 -0.84
C MET A 63 -3.22 5.77 -1.59
N GLU A 64 -2.33 6.44 -0.87
CA GLU A 64 -1.17 7.10 -1.47
C GLU A 64 -0.23 6.09 -2.14
N THR A 65 -0.08 4.91 -1.53
CA THR A 65 0.68 3.80 -2.12
C THR A 65 0.03 3.30 -3.41
N LEU A 66 -1.30 3.14 -3.44
CA LEU A 66 -2.04 2.76 -4.66
C LEU A 66 -1.87 3.80 -5.77
N ILE A 67 -1.95 5.09 -5.44
CA ILE A 67 -1.71 6.17 -6.40
C ILE A 67 -0.28 6.07 -6.97
N GLY A 68 0.70 5.80 -6.10
CA GLY A 68 2.10 5.65 -6.49
C GLY A 68 2.44 4.39 -7.27
N MET A 69 1.48 3.48 -7.49
CA MET A 69 1.66 2.26 -8.28
C MET A 69 0.67 2.14 -9.44
N GLN A 70 0.05 3.24 -9.84
CA GLN A 70 -0.98 3.24 -10.88
C GLN A 70 -0.48 2.60 -12.18
N LYS A 71 0.69 3.00 -12.68
CA LYS A 71 1.27 2.45 -13.92
C LYS A 71 1.58 0.96 -13.79
N THR A 72 2.02 0.52 -12.63
CA THR A 72 2.25 -0.90 -12.35
C THR A 72 0.94 -1.69 -12.41
N MET A 73 -0.16 -1.18 -11.86
CA MET A 73 -1.49 -1.81 -11.96
C MET A 73 -2.01 -1.86 -13.39
N GLU A 74 -1.83 -0.78 -14.15
CA GLU A 74 -2.26 -0.70 -15.55
C GLU A 74 -1.48 -1.68 -16.46
N ASN A 75 -0.15 -1.75 -16.29
CA ASN A 75 0.73 -2.46 -17.20
C ASN A 75 0.94 -3.94 -16.86
N CYS A 76 0.98 -4.28 -15.57
CA CYS A 76 1.36 -5.62 -15.11
C CYS A 76 0.22 -6.36 -14.43
N LYS A 77 -0.81 -5.66 -13.94
CA LYS A 77 -1.90 -6.23 -13.17
C LYS A 77 -1.40 -7.20 -12.08
N PRO A 78 -0.50 -6.79 -11.15
CA PRO A 78 -0.04 -7.65 -10.08
C PRO A 78 -1.20 -8.07 -9.18
N LYS A 79 -1.12 -9.24 -8.56
CA LYS A 79 -2.04 -9.56 -7.46
C LYS A 79 -1.78 -8.62 -6.29
N LEU A 80 -2.83 -8.09 -5.68
CA LEU A 80 -2.73 -7.12 -4.59
C LEU A 80 -3.25 -7.70 -3.29
N ASN A 81 -2.58 -7.32 -2.19
CA ASN A 81 -3.04 -7.55 -0.83
C ASN A 81 -2.81 -6.25 -0.04
N PHE A 82 -3.88 -5.53 0.24
CA PHE A 82 -3.85 -4.25 0.93
C PHE A 82 -4.62 -4.31 2.25
N SER A 83 -4.02 -3.79 3.32
CA SER A 83 -4.73 -3.60 4.58
C SER A 83 -5.80 -2.53 4.42
N ALA A 84 -7.05 -2.84 4.81
CA ALA A 84 -8.22 -1.96 4.64
C ALA A 84 -8.85 -1.57 5.97
N TYR A 85 -8.03 -1.50 7.05
CA TYR A 85 -8.51 -1.24 8.41
C TYR A 85 -7.91 0.01 9.05
N HIS A 86 -6.97 0.69 8.38
CA HIS A 86 -6.30 1.87 8.94
C HIS A 86 -7.20 3.10 8.95
N ARG A 87 -8.09 3.23 7.96
CA ARG A 87 -9.10 4.29 7.88
C ARG A 87 -10.46 3.68 7.61
N PHE A 88 -11.49 4.26 8.20
CA PHE A 88 -12.86 3.80 8.04
C PHE A 88 -13.31 3.69 6.58
N GLU A 89 -12.92 4.65 5.75
CA GLU A 89 -13.28 4.71 4.35
C GLU A 89 -12.45 3.78 3.44
N ASP A 90 -11.35 3.20 3.91
CA ASP A 90 -10.43 2.41 3.08
C ASP A 90 -11.08 1.17 2.47
N ILE A 91 -12.04 0.57 3.17
CA ILE A 91 -12.81 -0.57 2.65
C ILE A 91 -13.43 -0.26 1.28
N PHE A 92 -13.94 0.95 1.09
CA PHE A 92 -14.58 1.37 -0.15
C PHE A 92 -13.63 2.13 -1.07
N ARG A 93 -12.86 3.08 -0.54
CA ARG A 93 -12.00 3.96 -1.33
C ARG A 93 -10.92 3.20 -2.07
N LEU A 94 -10.24 2.25 -1.42
CA LEU A 94 -9.20 1.46 -2.05
C LEU A 94 -9.78 0.60 -3.17
N ALA A 95 -10.90 -0.08 -2.92
CA ALA A 95 -11.56 -0.94 -3.91
C ALA A 95 -12.02 -0.13 -5.14
N LEU A 96 -12.67 1.01 -4.92
CA LEU A 96 -13.13 1.89 -6.00
C LEU A 96 -11.96 2.44 -6.82
N TYR A 97 -10.88 2.84 -6.18
CA TYR A 97 -9.69 3.32 -6.88
C TYR A 97 -9.05 2.21 -7.73
N ILE A 98 -8.84 1.02 -7.17
CA ILE A 98 -8.29 -0.13 -7.90
C ILE A 98 -9.15 -0.44 -9.14
N HIS A 99 -10.47 -0.48 -8.97
CA HIS A 99 -11.40 -0.72 -10.08
C HIS A 99 -11.36 0.39 -11.14
N SER A 100 -11.19 1.64 -10.72
CA SER A 100 -11.10 2.77 -11.65
C SER A 100 -9.83 2.74 -12.50
N VAL A 101 -8.71 2.23 -11.94
CA VAL A 101 -7.43 2.10 -12.64
C VAL A 101 -7.43 0.91 -13.59
N ASN A 102 -7.93 -0.23 -13.12
CA ASN A 102 -8.02 -1.44 -13.93
C ASN A 102 -9.28 -2.25 -13.56
N PRO A 103 -10.35 -2.13 -14.38
CA PRO A 103 -11.63 -2.81 -14.12
C PRO A 103 -11.57 -4.34 -14.16
N ASP A 104 -10.50 -4.92 -14.69
CA ASP A 104 -10.33 -6.36 -14.79
C ASP A 104 -9.95 -7.01 -13.45
N TYR A 105 -9.65 -6.23 -12.42
CA TYR A 105 -9.42 -6.77 -11.09
C TYR A 105 -10.69 -7.36 -10.48
N LYS A 106 -10.60 -8.61 -10.04
CA LYS A 106 -11.57 -9.21 -9.13
C LYS A 106 -11.18 -8.89 -7.70
N ILE A 107 -12.02 -8.15 -7.00
CA ILE A 107 -11.74 -7.59 -5.67
C ILE A 107 -12.49 -8.39 -4.62
N PHE A 108 -11.76 -8.87 -3.61
CA PHE A 108 -12.29 -9.64 -2.49
C PHE A 108 -11.92 -8.95 -1.18
N LEU A 109 -12.91 -8.75 -0.32
CA LEU A 109 -12.71 -8.31 1.07
C LEU A 109 -12.66 -9.55 1.96
N ARG A 110 -11.63 -9.66 2.81
CA ARG A 110 -11.48 -10.76 3.79
C ARG A 110 -11.16 -10.18 5.15
N HIS A 111 -11.91 -10.64 6.13
CA HIS A 111 -11.67 -10.36 7.53
C HIS A 111 -11.18 -11.63 8.22
N HIS A 112 -10.08 -11.54 8.96
CA HIS A 112 -9.52 -12.64 9.72
C HIS A 112 -10.01 -12.56 11.17
N PRO A 113 -10.67 -13.57 11.72
CA PRO A 113 -11.47 -13.47 12.96
C PRO A 113 -10.67 -13.36 14.26
N TYR A 114 -9.34 -13.47 14.20
CA TYR A 114 -8.52 -13.51 15.41
C TYR A 114 -8.34 -12.16 16.11
N ILE A 115 -8.47 -11.05 15.38
CA ILE A 115 -8.32 -9.70 15.93
C ILE A 115 -9.45 -8.83 15.38
N PRO A 116 -10.43 -8.44 16.21
CA PRO A 116 -11.51 -7.58 15.76
C PRO A 116 -11.01 -6.31 15.08
N ALA A 117 -11.54 -6.00 13.90
CA ALA A 117 -11.29 -4.84 13.05
C ALA A 117 -9.90 -4.72 12.40
N TRP A 118 -8.86 -5.36 12.88
CA TRP A 118 -7.48 -5.09 12.47
C TRP A 118 -6.91 -6.02 11.42
N ASP A 119 -7.63 -7.00 10.99
CA ASP A 119 -7.14 -7.98 10.01
C ASP A 119 -8.11 -8.10 8.85
N THR A 120 -8.50 -6.93 8.33
CA THR A 120 -9.35 -6.83 7.15
C THR A 120 -8.52 -6.40 5.95
N ASN A 121 -8.48 -7.24 4.93
CA ASN A 121 -7.63 -7.04 3.76
C ASN A 121 -8.44 -7.09 2.47
N LEU A 122 -8.02 -6.28 1.49
CA LEU A 122 -8.45 -6.37 0.09
C LEU A 122 -7.47 -7.25 -0.68
N TYR A 123 -8.01 -8.28 -1.32
CA TYR A 123 -7.28 -9.14 -2.24
C TYR A 123 -7.79 -8.89 -3.65
N CYS A 124 -6.89 -8.57 -4.56
CA CYS A 124 -7.23 -8.28 -5.95
C CYS A 124 -6.45 -9.20 -6.90
N ILE A 125 -7.16 -9.84 -7.81
CA ILE A 125 -6.60 -10.79 -8.78
C ILE A 125 -7.12 -10.54 -10.19
#